data_f331e23b8f026682783741bdabb33963
#
_entry.id   f331e23b8f026682783741bdabb33963
#
_cell.length_a   1.000
_cell.length_b   1.000
_cell.length_c   1.000
_cell.angle_alpha   90.00
_cell.angle_beta   90.00
_cell.angle_gamma   90.00
#
_symmetry.space_group_name_H-M   'P 1'
#
loop_
_entity.id
_entity.type
_entity.pdbx_description
1 polymer ?
#
loop_
_entity_poly.entity_id
_entity_poly.type
_entity_poly.pdbx_seq_one_letter_code
_entity_poly.pdbx_strand_id
1 'polypeptide(L)'
;MKTMKAINNKIVRAHKPHLCDFCGCKIEKGALYNLQFNKDGGDVWSNREHLECFELTSIIEFGDYDGITEQLYCEAIQDYIYKNHYDEILDDISEEWQKLSRYETSKRILQELNEAGVKHLKLSI
;
A
#
# COMPACT_ATOMS: atom_id res chain seq x y z
N MET A 1 -13.44 19.23 -3.41
CA MET A 1 -13.24 18.68 -3.80
C MET A 1 -12.25 17.88 -4.21
N LYS A 2 -12.09 17.04 -4.74
CA LYS A 2 -11.18 16.27 -5.04
C LYS A 2 -10.56 16.58 -6.20
N THR A 3 -9.41 16.59 -6.25
CA THR A 3 -8.72 17.02 -7.41
C THR A 3 -7.95 15.93 -8.07
N MET A 4 -7.36 15.02 -7.30
CA MET A 4 -6.59 13.98 -7.86
C MET A 4 -7.44 12.82 -8.24
N LYS A 5 -7.33 12.35 -9.47
CA LYS A 5 -8.07 11.26 -9.93
C LYS A 5 -7.26 10.35 -10.73
N ALA A 6 -7.37 9.05 -10.51
CA ALA A 6 -6.72 8.06 -11.35
C ALA A 6 -7.49 8.01 -12.66
N ILE A 7 -6.81 8.25 -13.76
CA ILE A 7 -7.42 8.18 -15.06
C ILE A 7 -7.55 6.73 -15.47
N ASN A 8 -6.57 5.93 -15.11
CA ASN A 8 -6.45 4.59 -15.64
C ASN A 8 -5.49 3.78 -14.81
N ASN A 9 -5.79 2.53 -14.62
CA ASN A 9 -4.90 1.57 -13.96
C ASN A 9 -4.66 0.42 -14.90
N LYS A 10 -3.40 -0.05 -14.96
CA LYS A 10 -3.04 -1.20 -15.78
C LYS A 10 -2.06 -2.05 -15.05
N ILE A 11 -2.16 -3.36 -15.23
CA ILE A 11 -1.14 -4.27 -14.71
C ILE A 11 -0.14 -4.49 -15.82
N VAL A 12 1.11 -4.18 -15.56
CA VAL A 12 2.18 -4.33 -16.56
C VAL A 12 3.36 -5.06 -15.95
N ARG A 13 4.24 -5.55 -16.82
CA ARG A 13 5.44 -6.25 -16.37
C ARG A 13 6.62 -5.30 -16.43
N ALA A 14 7.41 -5.28 -15.37
CA ALA A 14 8.54 -4.37 -15.27
C ALA A 14 9.66 -4.79 -16.22
N HIS A 15 10.08 -3.87 -17.06
CA HIS A 15 11.22 -4.11 -17.96
C HIS A 15 12.53 -3.78 -17.27
N LYS A 16 12.47 -3.05 -16.19
CA LYS A 16 13.64 -2.70 -15.38
C LYS A 16 13.12 -2.48 -13.97
N PRO A 17 14.01 -2.42 -12.96
CA PRO A 17 13.55 -2.17 -11.60
C PRO A 17 12.94 -0.77 -11.48
N HIS A 18 11.92 -0.66 -10.65
CA HIS A 18 11.29 0.61 -10.31
C HIS A 18 11.13 0.68 -8.80
N LEU A 19 10.69 1.81 -8.29
CA LEU A 19 10.34 1.93 -6.88
C LEU A 19 8.83 2.01 -6.75
N CYS A 20 8.31 1.32 -5.76
CA CYS A 20 6.89 1.38 -5.45
C CYS A 20 6.58 2.73 -4.82
N ASP A 21 5.58 3.41 -5.33
CA ASP A 21 5.21 4.74 -4.81
C ASP A 21 4.44 4.66 -3.50
N PHE A 22 4.09 3.47 -3.05
CA PHE A 22 3.43 3.30 -1.75
C PHE A 22 4.43 2.87 -0.69
N CYS A 23 5.07 1.72 -0.85
CA CYS A 23 5.96 1.22 0.19
C CYS A 23 7.41 1.69 0.04
N GLY A 24 7.78 2.22 -1.10
CA GLY A 24 9.13 2.70 -1.32
C GLY A 24 10.15 1.62 -1.64
N CYS A 25 9.72 0.37 -1.68
CA CYS A 25 10.64 -0.74 -1.94
C CYS A 25 10.71 -1.03 -3.43
N LYS A 26 11.74 -1.76 -3.82
CA LYS A 26 11.98 -2.05 -5.22
C LYS A 26 10.92 -2.96 -5.83
N ILE A 27 10.49 -2.62 -7.03
CA ILE A 27 9.70 -3.51 -7.88
C ILE A 27 10.72 -4.17 -8.80
N GLU A 28 10.86 -5.48 -8.71
CA GLU A 28 11.90 -6.18 -9.43
C GLU A 28 11.62 -6.25 -10.93
N LYS A 29 12.69 -6.28 -11.72
CA LYS A 29 12.55 -6.52 -13.14
C LYS A 29 11.82 -7.84 -13.34
N GLY A 30 10.85 -7.86 -14.24
CA GLY A 30 10.06 -9.05 -14.53
C GLY A 30 8.83 -9.19 -13.67
N ALA A 31 8.69 -8.40 -12.61
CA ALA A 31 7.51 -8.47 -11.75
C ALA A 31 6.35 -7.72 -12.39
N LEU A 32 5.15 -8.18 -12.09
CA LEU A 32 3.95 -7.44 -12.47
C LEU A 32 3.69 -6.36 -11.44
N TYR A 33 3.26 -5.21 -11.90
CA TYR A 33 2.94 -4.12 -10.98
C TYR A 33 1.78 -3.31 -11.55
N ASN A 34 1.19 -2.47 -10.71
CA ASN A 34 0.12 -1.58 -11.15
C ASN A 34 0.71 -0.27 -11.61
N LEU A 35 0.38 0.13 -12.84
CA LEU A 35 0.77 1.42 -13.37
C LEU A 35 -0.48 2.28 -13.38
N GLN A 36 -0.45 3.36 -12.61
CA GLN A 36 -1.60 4.23 -12.45
C GLN A 36 -1.32 5.58 -13.09
N PHE A 37 -2.23 6.02 -13.93
CA PHE A 37 -2.15 7.34 -14.54
C PHE A 37 -3.08 8.27 -13.80
N ASN A 38 -2.58 9.43 -13.43
CA ASN A 38 -3.33 10.39 -12.63
C ASN A 38 -3.38 11.74 -13.32
N LYS A 39 -4.39 12.51 -12.96
CA LYS A 39 -4.56 13.84 -13.50
C LYS A 39 -5.07 14.76 -12.41
N ASP A 40 -4.53 15.97 -12.36
CA ASP A 40 -4.99 16.97 -11.41
C ASP A 40 -4.76 18.33 -12.04
N GLY A 41 -5.85 18.99 -12.39
CA GLY A 41 -5.77 20.25 -13.09
C GLY A 41 -5.10 20.06 -14.43
N GLY A 42 -4.00 20.71 -14.67
CA GLY A 42 -3.26 20.56 -15.91
C GLY A 42 -2.16 19.53 -15.87
N ASP A 43 -1.94 18.93 -14.70
CA ASP A 43 -0.83 18.00 -14.52
C ASP A 43 -1.25 16.57 -14.72
N VAL A 44 -0.37 15.80 -15.35
CA VAL A 44 -0.57 14.37 -15.57
C VAL A 44 0.69 13.66 -15.12
N TRP A 45 0.54 12.61 -14.34
CA TRP A 45 1.71 11.84 -13.91
C TRP A 45 1.30 10.39 -13.70
N SER A 46 2.28 9.52 -13.51
CA SER A 46 1.99 8.12 -13.25
C SER A 46 2.68 7.65 -11.99
N ASN A 47 2.07 6.68 -11.35
CA ASN A 47 2.60 6.01 -10.17
C ASN A 47 2.76 4.54 -10.48
N ARG A 48 3.71 3.90 -9.79
CA ARG A 48 3.93 2.48 -9.91
C ARG A 48 3.85 1.88 -8.53
N GLU A 49 3.06 0.83 -8.37
CA GLU A 49 2.89 0.20 -7.07
C GLU A 49 2.94 -1.31 -7.21
N HIS A 50 3.51 -2.00 -6.22
CA HIS A 50 3.38 -3.45 -6.16
C HIS A 50 1.89 -3.80 -6.18
N LEU A 51 1.54 -4.92 -6.77
CA LEU A 51 0.14 -5.35 -6.80
C LEU A 51 -0.42 -5.48 -5.40
N GLU A 52 0.38 -6.02 -4.48
CA GLU A 52 -0.06 -6.20 -3.10
C GLU A 52 -0.32 -4.88 -2.41
N CYS A 53 0.56 -3.90 -2.66
CA CYS A 53 0.40 -2.59 -2.05
C CYS A 53 -0.85 -1.90 -2.58
N PHE A 54 -1.07 -2.01 -3.87
CA PHE A 54 -2.25 -1.41 -4.49
C PHE A 54 -3.53 -2.06 -3.95
N GLU A 55 -3.52 -3.38 -3.86
CA GLU A 55 -4.69 -4.10 -3.35
C GLU A 55 -4.99 -3.70 -1.91
N LEU A 56 -3.95 -3.54 -1.10
CA LEU A 56 -4.12 -3.18 0.29
C LEU A 56 -4.82 -1.84 0.44
N THR A 57 -4.61 -0.91 -0.49
CA THR A 57 -5.25 0.39 -0.41
C THR A 57 -6.77 0.32 -0.59
N SER A 58 -7.28 -0.77 -1.13
CA SER A 58 -8.72 -0.93 -1.27
C SER A 58 -9.34 -1.60 -0.05
N ILE A 59 -8.53 -2.10 0.86
CA ILE A 59 -9.02 -2.80 2.05
C ILE A 59 -8.90 -1.95 3.29
N ILE A 60 -7.77 -1.26 3.45
CA ILE A 60 -7.52 -0.44 4.63
C ILE A 60 -8.03 0.97 4.39
N GLU A 61 -8.64 1.53 5.42
CA GLU A 61 -9.17 2.88 5.34
C GLU A 61 -8.05 3.91 5.40
N PHE A 62 -8.02 4.83 4.46
CA PHE A 62 -7.02 5.87 4.43
C PHE A 62 -7.60 7.27 4.67
N GLY A 63 -8.88 7.36 4.93
CA GLY A 63 -9.52 8.62 5.19
C GLY A 63 -9.91 9.35 3.92
N ASP A 64 -10.18 10.64 4.08
CA ASP A 64 -10.72 11.45 3.01
C ASP A 64 -9.69 12.30 2.33
N TYR A 65 -8.67 11.70 1.81
CA TYR A 65 -7.59 12.43 1.18
C TYR A 65 -7.72 12.38 -0.34
N ASP A 66 -7.14 13.35 -1.00
CA ASP A 66 -7.16 13.44 -2.44
C ASP A 66 -6.21 12.46 -3.11
N GLY A 67 -5.76 11.50 -2.45
CA GLY A 67 -4.85 10.50 -3.00
C GLY A 67 -4.01 9.95 -1.87
N ILE A 68 -3.40 8.81 -2.12
CA ILE A 68 -2.58 8.15 -1.12
C ILE A 68 -1.14 8.40 -1.48
N THR A 69 -0.43 9.11 -0.62
CA THR A 69 1.00 9.33 -0.80
C THR A 69 1.77 8.22 -0.11
N GLU A 70 3.05 8.16 -0.37
CA GLU A 70 3.92 7.19 0.30
C GLU A 70 3.84 7.39 1.81
N GLN A 71 3.83 8.63 2.25
CA GLN A 71 3.78 8.91 3.68
C GLN A 71 2.48 8.40 4.30
N LEU A 72 1.34 8.69 3.68
CA LEU A 72 0.06 8.23 4.19
C LEU A 72 -0.02 6.71 4.21
N TYR A 73 0.51 6.08 3.17
CA TYR A 73 0.50 4.64 3.09
C TYR A 73 1.33 4.02 4.21
N CYS A 74 2.53 4.55 4.42
CA CYS A 74 3.43 4.00 5.44
C CYS A 74 2.88 4.24 6.84
N GLU A 75 2.24 5.38 7.06
CA GLU A 75 1.62 5.64 8.36
C GLU A 75 0.49 4.68 8.64
N ALA A 76 -0.32 4.37 7.63
CA ALA A 76 -1.43 3.46 7.81
C ALA A 76 -0.95 2.04 8.12
N ILE A 77 0.10 1.60 7.45
CA ILE A 77 0.68 0.30 7.69
C ILE A 77 1.25 0.22 9.11
N GLN A 78 1.97 1.26 9.50
CA GLN A 78 2.57 1.31 10.83
C GLN A 78 1.48 1.27 11.91
N ASP A 79 0.40 1.98 11.67
CA ASP A 79 -0.72 2.02 12.59
C ASP A 79 -1.35 0.64 12.75
N TYR A 80 -1.50 -0.08 11.64
CA TYR A 80 -2.04 -1.43 11.66
C TYR A 80 -1.16 -2.36 12.51
N ILE A 81 0.15 -2.29 12.30
CA ILE A 81 1.07 -3.14 13.02
C ILE A 81 1.04 -2.81 14.51
N TYR A 82 0.99 -1.54 14.82
CA TYR A 82 0.98 -1.10 16.21
C TYR A 82 -0.28 -1.57 16.93
N LYS A 83 -1.40 -1.58 16.25
CA LYS A 83 -2.65 -2.02 16.84
C LYS A 83 -2.76 -3.52 16.96
N ASN A 84 -2.18 -4.26 16.04
CA ASN A 84 -2.41 -5.69 15.95
C ASN A 84 -1.22 -6.56 16.35
N HIS A 85 -0.02 -6.00 16.37
CA HIS A 85 1.19 -6.77 16.62
C HIS A 85 2.12 -6.12 17.62
N TYR A 86 1.53 -5.43 18.58
CA TYR A 86 2.29 -4.82 19.65
C TYR A 86 2.62 -5.87 20.71
N ASP A 87 3.86 -5.88 21.14
CA ASP A 87 4.32 -6.82 22.16
C ASP A 87 4.50 -6.05 23.46
N GLU A 88 3.69 -6.34 24.46
CA GLU A 88 3.72 -5.61 25.72
C GLU A 88 5.01 -5.84 26.49
N ILE A 89 5.62 -7.00 26.33
CA ILE A 89 6.85 -7.29 27.03
C ILE A 89 7.99 -6.45 26.48
N LEU A 90 8.05 -6.31 25.15
CA LEU A 90 9.04 -5.48 24.52
C LEU A 90 8.69 -4.00 24.60
N ASP A 91 7.43 -3.70 24.80
CA ASP A 91 6.90 -2.34 24.77
C ASP A 91 7.15 -1.73 23.38
N ASP A 92 6.93 -2.53 22.36
CA ASP A 92 7.15 -2.15 20.98
C ASP A 92 6.47 -3.17 20.07
N ILE A 93 6.52 -2.92 18.77
CA ILE A 93 6.03 -3.86 17.79
C ILE A 93 6.79 -5.17 17.92
N SER A 94 6.12 -6.30 17.72
CA SER A 94 6.74 -7.60 17.86
C SER A 94 7.94 -7.73 16.94
N GLU A 95 8.94 -8.47 17.40
CA GLU A 95 10.21 -8.58 16.71
C GLU A 95 10.10 -9.09 15.29
N GLU A 96 9.21 -10.04 15.09
CA GLU A 96 9.06 -10.63 13.79
C GLU A 96 8.56 -9.61 12.75
N TRP A 97 7.80 -8.62 13.19
CA TRP A 97 7.31 -7.57 12.29
C TRP A 97 8.33 -6.46 12.11
N GLN A 98 9.19 -6.25 13.10
CA GLN A 98 10.21 -5.22 13.00
C GLN A 98 11.23 -5.53 11.92
N LYS A 99 11.44 -6.80 11.62
CA LYS A 99 12.44 -7.21 10.66
C LYS A 99 12.03 -7.11 9.21
N LEU A 100 10.76 -6.88 8.97
CA LEU A 100 10.23 -6.91 7.61
C LEU A 100 10.46 -5.58 6.89
N SER A 101 10.72 -5.65 5.60
CA SER A 101 10.72 -4.45 4.78
C SER A 101 9.29 -3.97 4.66
N ARG A 102 9.10 -2.76 4.17
CA ARG A 102 7.74 -2.24 3.98
C ARG A 102 6.93 -3.08 3.02
N TYR A 103 7.58 -3.59 1.98
CA TYR A 103 6.89 -4.45 1.04
C TYR A 103 6.48 -5.76 1.69
N GLU A 104 7.39 -6.39 2.44
CA GLU A 104 7.09 -7.63 3.14
C GLU A 104 5.99 -7.41 4.17
N THR A 105 6.02 -6.29 4.85
CA THR A 105 4.98 -5.93 5.80
C THR A 105 3.63 -5.84 5.10
N SER A 106 3.59 -5.16 3.96
CA SER A 106 2.35 -5.02 3.21
C SER A 106 1.80 -6.36 2.79
N LYS A 107 2.67 -7.25 2.32
CA LYS A 107 2.25 -8.59 1.90
C LYS A 107 1.68 -9.38 3.07
N ARG A 108 2.28 -9.28 4.24
CA ARG A 108 1.80 -10.00 5.40
C ARG A 108 0.48 -9.47 5.90
N ILE A 109 0.32 -8.15 5.90
CA ILE A 109 -0.96 -7.58 6.29
C ILE A 109 -2.05 -8.05 5.33
N LEU A 110 -1.77 -8.02 4.04
CA LEU A 110 -2.74 -8.46 3.05
C LEU A 110 -3.11 -9.92 3.28
N GLN A 111 -2.12 -10.75 3.57
CA GLN A 111 -2.35 -12.15 3.83
C GLN A 111 -3.21 -12.35 5.07
N GLU A 112 -2.92 -11.61 6.14
CA GLU A 112 -3.71 -11.70 7.37
C GLU A 112 -5.16 -11.32 7.14
N LEU A 113 -5.37 -10.25 6.40
CA LEU A 113 -6.73 -9.78 6.14
C LEU A 113 -7.49 -10.76 5.26
N ASN A 114 -6.82 -11.36 4.30
CA ASN A 114 -7.45 -12.36 3.44
C ASN A 114 -7.79 -13.61 4.22
N GLU A 115 -6.91 -14.05 5.11
CA GLU A 115 -7.16 -15.24 5.92
C GLU A 115 -8.28 -15.02 6.91
N ALA A 116 -8.44 -13.79 7.36
CA ALA A 116 -9.53 -13.46 8.26
C ALA A 116 -10.85 -13.26 7.52
N GLY A 117 -10.83 -13.37 6.20
CA GLY A 117 -12.04 -13.17 5.41
C GLY A 117 -12.41 -11.71 5.22
N VAL A 118 -11.49 -10.80 5.52
CA VAL A 118 -11.76 -9.37 5.38
C VAL A 118 -11.42 -8.93 3.97
N LYS A 119 -12.40 -8.39 3.28
CA LYS A 119 -12.19 -7.84 1.97
C LYS A 119 -12.88 -6.51 1.90
N HIS A 120 -12.21 -5.52 1.37
CA HIS A 120 -12.78 -4.20 1.24
C HIS A 120 -13.32 -3.71 2.57
N LEU A 121 -12.46 -3.82 3.59
CA LEU A 121 -12.84 -3.48 4.95
C LEU A 121 -13.51 -2.12 5.07
N LYS A 122 -13.04 -1.14 4.38
CA LYS A 122 -13.62 0.18 4.49
C LYS A 122 -15.06 0.24 4.02
N LEU A 123 -15.52 -0.74 3.31
CA LEU A 123 -16.89 -0.76 2.86
C LEU A 123 -17.85 -1.12 3.96
N SER A 124 -17.36 -1.68 5.01
CA SER A 124 -18.24 -2.09 6.10
C SER A 124 -18.49 -0.99 7.11
N ILE A 125 -17.94 0.13 6.90
CA ILE A 125 -18.07 1.22 7.86
C ILE A 125 -19.24 2.10 7.63
#